data_12be3738c84e5900fc4acacb60bed867
#
_entry.id   12be3738c84e5900fc4acacb60bed867
#
_cell.length_a   1.000
_cell.length_b   1.000
_cell.length_c   1.000
_cell.angle_alpha   90.00
_cell.angle_beta   90.00
_cell.angle_gamma   90.00
#
_symmetry.space_group_name_H-M   'P 1'
#
loop_
_entity.id
_entity.type
_entity.pdbx_description
1 polymer ?
#
loop_
_entity_poly.entity_id
_entity_poly.type
_entity_poly.pdbx_seq_one_letter_code
_entity_poly.pdbx_strand_id
1 'polypeptide(L)'
;LLAFVLFGAGFLALLGGSQAALDGAVAYCGLLFAGGLFIWLMGTTTAIFRGVGIMKTQALLMLVNAAIQVPLSGCLVLGLFGFPAMGVAGAAISAIASAAIVVVILIGLMATGHLPVRLRLSACRFSSVLLRDIMQVFLPASLSPFLNVATIIALTAIVGQFGETALAGYGIGSRIEFLMIPLIFGLGAAMTSLVGINVGAGQIARAEKIGWIGGATAALIASFIGVFLSLTPEYWIPVFADDAAVTQVATRYFSIVGPWFGFYGFGLSLYFAAQG
;
A
#
# COMPACT_ATOMS: atom_id res chain seq x y z
N LEU A 1 -9.25 -2.51 -15.20
CA LEU A 1 -9.77 -3.88 -15.08
C LEU A 1 -9.86 -4.55 -16.46
N LEU A 2 -10.74 -4.11 -17.35
CA LEU A 2 -10.98 -4.74 -18.65
C LEU A 2 -9.70 -4.83 -19.51
N ALA A 3 -8.91 -3.77 -19.56
CA ALA A 3 -7.64 -3.76 -20.31
C ALA A 3 -6.65 -4.82 -19.79
N PHE A 4 -6.57 -5.03 -18.49
CA PHE A 4 -5.69 -6.06 -17.94
C PHE A 4 -6.22 -7.48 -18.19
N VAL A 5 -7.53 -7.68 -18.14
CA VAL A 5 -8.14 -8.99 -18.49
C VAL A 5 -7.85 -9.35 -19.94
N LEU A 6 -7.83 -8.36 -20.85
CA LEU A 6 -7.59 -8.58 -22.28
C LEU A 6 -6.09 -8.67 -22.64
N PHE A 7 -5.24 -7.89 -22.00
CA PHE A 7 -3.82 -7.74 -22.40
C PHE A 7 -2.84 -8.15 -21.28
N GLY A 8 -3.32 -8.54 -20.10
CA GLY A 8 -2.49 -8.78 -18.92
C GLY A 8 -1.45 -9.89 -19.11
N ALA A 9 -1.81 -10.98 -19.76
CA ALA A 9 -0.89 -12.08 -20.03
C ALA A 9 0.29 -11.63 -20.91
N GLY A 10 0.02 -10.84 -21.96
CA GLY A 10 1.07 -10.28 -22.81
C GLY A 10 1.95 -9.28 -22.08
N PHE A 11 1.35 -8.44 -21.21
CA PHE A 11 2.10 -7.50 -20.38
C PHE A 11 3.00 -8.20 -19.35
N LEU A 12 2.50 -9.26 -18.69
CA LEU A 12 3.28 -10.05 -17.75
C LEU A 12 4.41 -10.81 -18.43
N ALA A 13 4.19 -11.31 -19.67
CA ALA A 13 5.23 -11.97 -20.46
C ALA A 13 6.41 -11.03 -20.80
N LEU A 14 6.16 -9.74 -20.97
CA LEU A 14 7.19 -8.72 -21.20
C LEU A 14 8.09 -8.48 -19.97
N LEU A 15 7.60 -8.77 -18.77
CA LEU A 15 8.37 -8.64 -17.53
C LEU A 15 9.40 -9.76 -17.34
N GLY A 16 9.32 -10.80 -18.16
CA GLY A 16 10.22 -11.96 -18.07
C GLY A 16 9.87 -12.93 -16.95
N GLY A 17 10.57 -14.05 -16.90
CA GLY A 17 10.40 -15.08 -15.88
C GLY A 17 10.30 -16.47 -16.48
N SER A 18 10.37 -17.52 -15.63
CA SER A 18 10.11 -18.89 -16.06
C SER A 18 8.62 -19.07 -16.42
N GLN A 19 8.31 -20.04 -17.28
CA GLN A 19 6.92 -20.32 -17.67
C GLN A 19 6.01 -20.56 -16.44
N ALA A 20 6.49 -21.32 -15.47
CA ALA A 20 5.74 -21.58 -14.23
C ALA A 20 5.47 -20.31 -13.41
N ALA A 21 6.42 -19.36 -13.37
CA ALA A 21 6.24 -18.08 -12.70
C ALA A 21 5.21 -17.21 -13.46
N LEU A 22 5.22 -17.23 -14.79
CA LEU A 22 4.27 -16.52 -15.61
C LEU A 22 2.85 -17.06 -15.42
N ASP A 23 2.67 -18.38 -15.43
CA ASP A 23 1.36 -19.02 -15.22
C ASP A 23 0.78 -18.67 -13.83
N GLY A 24 1.62 -18.69 -12.80
CA GLY A 24 1.25 -18.23 -11.46
C GLY A 24 0.87 -16.76 -11.40
N ALA A 25 1.63 -15.90 -12.05
CA ALA A 25 1.36 -14.46 -12.11
C ALA A 25 0.06 -14.15 -12.87
N VAL A 26 -0.20 -14.83 -13.99
CA VAL A 26 -1.44 -14.69 -14.76
C VAL A 26 -2.64 -15.14 -13.94
N ALA A 27 -2.55 -16.29 -13.26
CA ALA A 27 -3.63 -16.79 -12.39
C ALA A 27 -3.91 -15.82 -11.23
N TYR A 28 -2.88 -15.33 -10.54
CA TYR A 28 -3.00 -14.37 -9.45
C TYR A 28 -3.61 -13.04 -9.89
N CYS A 29 -3.00 -12.41 -10.88
CA CYS A 29 -3.43 -11.11 -11.36
C CYS A 29 -4.81 -11.18 -12.03
N GLY A 30 -5.09 -12.25 -12.79
CA GLY A 30 -6.39 -12.46 -13.42
C GLY A 30 -7.53 -12.49 -12.39
N LEU A 31 -7.37 -13.24 -11.30
CA LEU A 31 -8.32 -13.28 -10.20
C LEU A 31 -8.41 -11.93 -9.49
N LEU A 32 -7.28 -11.30 -9.13
CA LEU A 32 -7.27 -10.00 -8.47
C LEU A 32 -8.00 -8.93 -9.28
N PHE A 33 -7.79 -8.88 -10.59
CA PHE A 33 -8.47 -7.93 -11.45
C PHE A 33 -9.94 -8.28 -11.67
N ALA A 34 -10.30 -9.56 -11.73
CA ALA A 34 -11.70 -9.99 -11.80
C ALA A 34 -12.49 -9.57 -10.53
N GLY A 35 -11.90 -9.76 -9.35
CA GLY A 35 -12.48 -9.34 -8.06
C GLY A 35 -12.12 -7.92 -7.62
N GLY A 36 -11.40 -7.18 -8.42
CA GLY A 36 -10.85 -5.86 -8.09
C GLY A 36 -11.89 -4.82 -7.69
N LEU A 37 -13.15 -4.99 -8.13
CA LEU A 37 -14.26 -4.13 -7.73
C LEU A 37 -14.39 -4.03 -6.20
N PHE A 38 -14.29 -5.15 -5.47
CA PHE A 38 -14.39 -5.15 -4.01
C PHE A 38 -13.23 -4.43 -3.35
N ILE A 39 -12.02 -4.62 -3.86
CA ILE A 39 -10.80 -3.94 -3.37
C ILE A 39 -10.92 -2.42 -3.58
N TRP A 40 -11.40 -2.00 -4.75
CA TRP A 40 -11.60 -0.60 -5.06
C TRP A 40 -12.72 0.04 -4.25
N LEU A 41 -13.85 -0.67 -4.06
CA LEU A 41 -14.92 -0.20 -3.19
C LEU A 41 -14.46 -0.06 -1.75
N MET A 42 -13.69 -1.02 -1.23
CA MET A 42 -13.09 -0.93 0.10
C MET A 42 -12.19 0.31 0.22
N GLY A 43 -11.28 0.51 -0.74
CA GLY A 43 -10.38 1.66 -0.77
C GLY A 43 -11.13 3.00 -0.83
N THR A 44 -12.11 3.11 -1.71
CA THR A 44 -12.92 4.33 -1.86
C THR A 44 -13.74 4.62 -0.61
N THR A 45 -14.40 3.61 -0.04
CA THR A 45 -15.24 3.79 1.14
C THR A 45 -14.40 4.14 2.38
N THR A 46 -13.24 3.52 2.55
CA THR A 46 -12.31 3.88 3.62
C THR A 46 -11.73 5.29 3.43
N ALA A 47 -11.53 5.74 2.19
CA ALA A 47 -11.12 7.12 1.91
C ALA A 47 -12.20 8.13 2.29
N ILE A 48 -13.49 7.82 2.09
CA ILE A 48 -14.60 8.66 2.55
C ILE A 48 -14.56 8.81 4.09
N PHE A 49 -14.32 7.73 4.82
CA PHE A 49 -14.21 7.81 6.30
C PHE A 49 -13.02 8.65 6.76
N ARG A 50 -11.88 8.58 6.04
CA ARG A 50 -10.75 9.49 6.29
C ARG A 50 -11.13 10.95 6.10
N GLY A 51 -11.80 11.26 4.98
CA GLY A 51 -12.23 12.62 4.66
C GLY A 51 -13.19 13.24 5.69
N VAL A 52 -14.01 12.40 6.35
CA VAL A 52 -14.94 12.83 7.41
C VAL A 52 -14.32 12.78 8.81
N GLY A 53 -13.05 12.35 8.94
CA GLY A 53 -12.35 12.27 10.23
C GLY A 53 -12.67 11.05 11.08
N ILE A 54 -13.37 10.02 10.55
CA ILE A 54 -13.74 8.81 11.28
C ILE A 54 -12.61 7.78 11.23
N MET A 55 -11.45 8.15 11.78
CA MET A 55 -10.22 7.35 11.69
C MET A 55 -10.29 6.04 12.49
N LYS A 56 -10.98 6.05 13.66
CA LYS A 56 -11.08 4.86 14.52
C LYS A 56 -11.79 3.71 13.80
N THR A 57 -12.92 3.97 13.17
CA THR A 57 -13.68 2.96 12.42
C THR A 57 -12.87 2.43 11.24
N GLN A 58 -12.20 3.33 10.50
CA GLN A 58 -11.32 2.92 9.42
C GLN A 58 -10.20 2.00 9.90
N ALA A 59 -9.48 2.37 10.97
CA ALA A 59 -8.39 1.57 11.53
C ALA A 59 -8.89 0.19 11.98
N LEU A 60 -10.03 0.13 12.66
CA LEU A 60 -10.63 -1.13 13.08
C LEU A 60 -10.98 -2.02 11.89
N LEU A 61 -11.55 -1.47 10.83
CA LEU A 61 -11.90 -2.24 9.62
C LEU A 61 -10.66 -2.73 8.85
N MET A 62 -9.56 -1.97 8.85
CA MET A 62 -8.30 -2.45 8.31
C MET A 62 -7.73 -3.61 9.13
N LEU A 63 -7.84 -3.56 10.46
CA LEU A 63 -7.45 -4.68 11.33
C LEU A 63 -8.34 -5.90 11.09
N VAL A 64 -9.65 -5.73 10.94
CA VAL A 64 -10.58 -6.81 10.59
C VAL A 64 -10.22 -7.42 9.23
N ASN A 65 -9.91 -6.57 8.23
CA ASN A 65 -9.45 -7.06 6.92
C ASN A 65 -8.20 -7.94 7.06
N ALA A 66 -7.19 -7.46 7.77
CA ALA A 66 -5.95 -8.22 7.99
C ALA A 66 -6.19 -9.52 8.78
N ALA A 67 -7.03 -9.48 9.81
CA ALA A 67 -7.39 -10.65 10.64
C ALA A 67 -8.14 -11.72 9.85
N ILE A 68 -8.86 -11.35 8.80
CA ILE A 68 -9.52 -12.30 7.89
C ILE A 68 -8.56 -12.75 6.80
N GLN A 69 -7.88 -11.80 6.15
CA GLN A 69 -7.06 -12.06 4.97
C GLN A 69 -5.86 -12.95 5.28
N VAL A 70 -5.15 -12.72 6.38
CA VAL A 70 -3.92 -13.46 6.70
C VAL A 70 -4.20 -14.95 6.96
N PRO A 71 -5.11 -15.34 7.87
CA PRO A 71 -5.43 -16.76 8.07
C PRO A 71 -6.05 -17.40 6.83
N LEU A 72 -6.98 -16.71 6.16
CA LEU A 72 -7.64 -17.22 4.97
C LEU A 72 -6.64 -17.46 3.83
N SER A 73 -5.66 -16.57 3.68
CA SER A 73 -4.58 -16.75 2.71
C SER A 73 -3.75 -17.98 3.02
N GLY A 74 -3.36 -18.17 4.29
CA GLY A 74 -2.64 -19.39 4.72
C GLY A 74 -3.43 -20.66 4.44
N CYS A 75 -4.74 -20.67 4.76
CA CYS A 75 -5.59 -21.82 4.50
C CYS A 75 -5.72 -22.15 3.01
N LEU A 76 -5.94 -21.15 2.15
CA LEU A 76 -6.16 -21.37 0.72
C LEU A 76 -4.84 -21.63 -0.04
N VAL A 77 -3.72 -21.03 0.39
CA VAL A 77 -2.42 -21.25 -0.26
C VAL A 77 -1.89 -22.65 0.07
N LEU A 78 -1.95 -23.04 1.34
CA LEU A 78 -1.36 -24.29 1.83
C LEU A 78 -2.34 -25.47 1.85
N GLY A 79 -3.64 -25.24 1.65
CA GLY A 79 -4.65 -26.30 1.73
C GLY A 79 -4.92 -26.76 3.15
N LEU A 80 -4.86 -25.87 4.15
CA LEU A 80 -5.10 -26.21 5.55
C LEU A 80 -6.60 -26.31 5.86
N PHE A 81 -6.95 -27.06 6.91
CA PHE A 81 -8.34 -27.21 7.41
C PHE A 81 -9.35 -27.73 6.38
N GLY A 82 -8.90 -28.55 5.40
CA GLY A 82 -9.77 -29.14 4.37
C GLY A 82 -10.03 -28.24 3.16
N PHE A 83 -9.42 -27.08 3.09
CA PHE A 83 -9.43 -26.25 1.89
C PHE A 83 -8.50 -26.82 0.80
N PRO A 84 -8.84 -26.68 -0.49
CA PRO A 84 -7.94 -27.09 -1.56
C PRO A 84 -6.68 -26.21 -1.57
N ALA A 85 -5.52 -26.82 -1.78
CA ALA A 85 -4.27 -26.09 -1.96
C ALA A 85 -4.26 -25.36 -3.31
N MET A 86 -4.58 -24.08 -3.30
CA MET A 86 -4.71 -23.24 -4.51
C MET A 86 -3.44 -22.46 -4.84
N GLY A 87 -2.39 -22.59 -4.00
CA GLY A 87 -1.14 -21.87 -4.20
C GLY A 87 -1.35 -20.35 -4.28
N VAL A 88 -0.71 -19.71 -5.26
CA VAL A 88 -0.75 -18.24 -5.43
C VAL A 88 -2.17 -17.72 -5.71
N ALA A 89 -3.02 -18.52 -6.39
CA ALA A 89 -4.42 -18.16 -6.64
C ALA A 89 -5.22 -18.03 -5.33
N GLY A 90 -4.93 -18.86 -4.32
CA GLY A 90 -5.52 -18.76 -2.99
C GLY A 90 -5.27 -17.43 -2.30
N ALA A 91 -4.09 -16.83 -2.50
CA ALA A 91 -3.78 -15.50 -1.98
C ALA A 91 -4.64 -14.40 -2.63
N ALA A 92 -4.90 -14.48 -3.94
CA ALA A 92 -5.79 -13.54 -4.62
C ALA A 92 -7.24 -13.68 -4.13
N ILE A 93 -7.74 -14.89 -3.99
CA ILE A 93 -9.11 -15.16 -3.52
C ILE A 93 -9.28 -14.66 -2.09
N SER A 94 -8.30 -14.87 -1.20
CA SER A 94 -8.35 -14.37 0.18
C SER A 94 -8.42 -12.85 0.25
N ALA A 95 -7.67 -12.15 -0.59
CA ALA A 95 -7.69 -10.70 -0.67
C ALA A 95 -9.05 -10.15 -1.15
N ILE A 96 -9.66 -10.80 -2.15
CA ILE A 96 -10.98 -10.43 -2.66
C ILE A 96 -12.06 -10.71 -1.61
N ALA A 97 -12.04 -11.91 -1.00
CA ALA A 97 -13.03 -12.31 -0.01
C ALA A 97 -13.00 -11.40 1.23
N SER A 98 -11.80 -11.10 1.75
CA SER A 98 -11.66 -10.20 2.90
C SER A 98 -12.14 -8.79 2.56
N ALA A 99 -11.77 -8.26 1.38
CA ALA A 99 -12.24 -6.96 0.92
C ALA A 99 -13.78 -6.94 0.76
N ALA A 100 -14.38 -7.99 0.20
CA ALA A 100 -15.83 -8.11 0.05
C ALA A 100 -16.55 -8.09 1.40
N ILE A 101 -16.04 -8.84 2.39
CA ILE A 101 -16.59 -8.85 3.75
C ILE A 101 -16.54 -7.45 4.36
N VAL A 102 -15.39 -6.77 4.26
CA VAL A 102 -15.22 -5.42 4.79
C VAL A 102 -16.14 -4.43 4.07
N VAL A 103 -16.32 -4.54 2.75
CA VAL A 103 -17.26 -3.70 2.00
C VAL A 103 -18.70 -3.89 2.48
N VAL A 104 -19.12 -5.14 2.72
CA VAL A 104 -20.45 -5.42 3.27
C VAL A 104 -20.64 -4.77 4.65
N ILE A 105 -19.64 -4.88 5.53
CA ILE A 105 -19.67 -4.24 6.84
C ILE A 105 -19.74 -2.71 6.70
N LEU A 106 -18.93 -2.13 5.81
CA LEU A 106 -18.90 -0.68 5.55
C LEU A 106 -20.26 -0.17 5.04
N ILE A 107 -20.84 -0.85 4.06
CA ILE A 107 -22.16 -0.51 3.52
C ILE A 107 -23.21 -0.64 4.63
N GLY A 108 -23.17 -1.70 5.42
CA GLY A 108 -24.05 -1.90 6.57
C GLY A 108 -23.97 -0.73 7.57
N LEU A 109 -22.76 -0.32 7.96
CA LEU A 109 -22.54 0.81 8.87
C LEU A 109 -23.07 2.13 8.29
N MET A 110 -22.92 2.36 6.98
CA MET A 110 -23.47 3.55 6.32
C MET A 110 -24.98 3.51 6.21
N ALA A 111 -25.58 2.32 6.08
CA ALA A 111 -27.03 2.14 5.98
C ALA A 111 -27.76 2.32 7.33
N THR A 112 -27.12 1.93 8.45
CA THR A 112 -27.71 2.06 9.81
C THR A 112 -27.90 3.51 10.25
N GLY A 113 -27.24 4.46 9.60
CA GLY A 113 -27.37 5.88 9.92
C GLY A 113 -26.69 6.34 11.20
N HIS A 114 -25.93 5.46 11.87
CA HIS A 114 -25.13 5.80 13.06
C HIS A 114 -23.87 6.63 12.73
N LEU A 115 -23.52 6.70 11.44
CA LEU A 115 -22.40 7.49 10.96
C LEU A 115 -22.87 8.80 10.33
N PRO A 116 -22.06 9.86 10.38
CA PRO A 116 -22.39 11.15 9.73
C PRO A 116 -22.50 11.02 8.20
N VAL A 117 -21.96 9.95 7.61
CA VAL A 117 -22.08 9.64 6.18
C VAL A 117 -23.16 8.57 5.98
N ARG A 118 -24.17 8.89 5.17
CA ARG A 118 -25.24 7.96 4.81
C ARG A 118 -25.23 7.68 3.32
N LEU A 119 -25.30 6.42 2.96
CA LEU A 119 -25.48 6.01 1.57
C LEU A 119 -26.93 6.22 1.16
N ARG A 120 -27.18 7.19 0.26
CA ARG A 120 -28.51 7.45 -0.32
C ARG A 120 -28.43 7.18 -1.82
N LEU A 121 -28.88 6.01 -2.26
CA LEU A 121 -28.91 5.66 -3.68
C LEU A 121 -29.80 6.61 -4.51
N SER A 122 -30.85 7.19 -3.89
CA SER A 122 -31.71 8.20 -4.53
C SER A 122 -31.00 9.53 -4.84
N ALA A 123 -29.87 9.80 -4.16
CA ALA A 123 -29.05 10.99 -4.41
C ALA A 123 -27.95 10.76 -5.46
N CYS A 124 -27.85 9.54 -5.99
CA CYS A 124 -26.84 9.16 -6.98
C CYS A 124 -27.21 9.75 -8.34
N ARG A 125 -26.89 11.05 -8.54
CA ARG A 125 -27.03 11.72 -9.83
C ARG A 125 -25.64 11.98 -10.40
N PHE A 126 -25.46 11.66 -11.68
CA PHE A 126 -24.25 12.01 -12.39
C PHE A 126 -24.16 13.53 -12.51
N SER A 127 -23.07 14.10 -11.98
CA SER A 127 -22.79 15.55 -12.08
C SER A 127 -21.44 15.73 -12.76
N SER A 128 -21.46 16.37 -13.92
CA SER A 128 -20.25 16.70 -14.67
C SER A 128 -19.33 17.65 -13.91
N VAL A 129 -19.90 18.51 -13.07
CA VAL A 129 -19.14 19.45 -12.23
C VAL A 129 -18.33 18.66 -11.18
N LEU A 130 -19.00 17.77 -10.42
CA LEU A 130 -18.32 16.94 -9.42
C LEU A 130 -17.28 16.02 -10.07
N LEU A 131 -17.59 15.48 -11.25
CA LEU A 131 -16.61 14.66 -11.97
C LEU A 131 -15.37 15.46 -12.36
N ARG A 132 -15.57 16.69 -12.84
CA ARG A 132 -14.45 17.59 -13.18
C ARG A 132 -13.59 17.91 -11.97
N ASP A 133 -14.21 18.23 -10.83
CA ASP A 133 -13.50 18.52 -9.58
C ASP A 133 -12.67 17.31 -9.11
N ILE A 134 -13.26 16.10 -9.18
CA ILE A 134 -12.54 14.85 -8.88
C ILE A 134 -11.38 14.65 -9.84
N MET A 135 -11.57 14.86 -11.14
CA MET A 135 -10.53 14.67 -12.15
C MET A 135 -9.37 15.66 -12.01
N GLN A 136 -9.63 16.89 -11.60
CA GLN A 136 -8.60 17.90 -11.35
C GLN A 136 -7.62 17.47 -10.23
N VAL A 137 -8.11 16.74 -9.23
CA VAL A 137 -7.28 16.19 -8.15
C VAL A 137 -6.69 14.83 -8.55
N PHE A 138 -7.49 13.98 -9.20
CA PHE A 138 -7.09 12.62 -9.56
C PHE A 138 -5.90 12.59 -10.53
N LEU A 139 -5.92 13.41 -11.57
CA LEU A 139 -4.87 13.39 -12.61
C LEU A 139 -3.48 13.71 -12.06
N PRO A 140 -3.27 14.83 -11.32
CA PRO A 140 -1.95 15.08 -10.72
C PRO A 140 -1.58 14.04 -9.63
N ALA A 141 -2.56 13.60 -8.83
CA ALA A 141 -2.29 12.61 -7.78
C ALA A 141 -1.90 11.23 -8.34
N SER A 142 -2.44 10.84 -9.50
CA SER A 142 -2.09 9.56 -10.15
C SER A 142 -0.67 9.53 -10.71
N LEU A 143 -0.08 10.68 -10.99
CA LEU A 143 1.28 10.77 -11.51
C LEU A 143 2.32 10.30 -10.48
N SER A 144 2.09 10.58 -9.19
CA SER A 144 3.02 10.21 -8.12
C SER A 144 3.25 8.70 -7.98
N PRO A 145 2.22 7.84 -7.89
CA PRO A 145 2.41 6.38 -7.90
C PRO A 145 3.08 5.89 -9.18
N PHE A 146 2.73 6.47 -10.33
CA PHE A 146 3.33 6.10 -11.61
C PHE A 146 4.84 6.37 -11.63
N LEU A 147 5.27 7.57 -11.22
CA LEU A 147 6.68 7.93 -11.12
C LEU A 147 7.42 7.05 -10.12
N ASN A 148 6.79 6.70 -9.00
CA ASN A 148 7.38 5.81 -8.00
C ASN A 148 7.66 4.42 -8.60
N VAL A 149 6.69 3.81 -9.26
CA VAL A 149 6.88 2.51 -9.94
C VAL A 149 7.95 2.60 -11.03
N ALA A 150 7.93 3.65 -11.85
CA ALA A 150 8.94 3.87 -12.89
C ALA A 150 10.36 3.99 -12.30
N THR A 151 10.51 4.67 -11.17
CA THR A 151 11.78 4.78 -10.45
C THR A 151 12.27 3.42 -9.95
N ILE A 152 11.38 2.61 -9.36
CA ILE A 152 11.72 1.26 -8.88
C ILE A 152 12.19 0.39 -10.05
N ILE A 153 11.48 0.41 -11.18
CA ILE A 153 11.86 -0.34 -12.38
C ILE A 153 13.22 0.11 -12.90
N ALA A 154 13.44 1.42 -13.01
CA ALA A 154 14.71 1.99 -13.47
C ALA A 154 15.87 1.61 -12.54
N LEU A 155 15.71 1.73 -11.24
CA LEU A 155 16.72 1.34 -10.26
C LEU A 155 17.02 -0.17 -10.33
N THR A 156 15.98 -1.01 -10.41
CA THR A 156 16.14 -2.46 -10.54
C THR A 156 16.91 -2.83 -11.82
N ALA A 157 16.60 -2.16 -12.94
CA ALA A 157 17.30 -2.37 -14.20
C ALA A 157 18.79 -1.95 -14.13
N ILE A 158 19.09 -0.85 -13.45
CA ILE A 158 20.48 -0.39 -13.23
C ILE A 158 21.23 -1.39 -12.36
N VAL A 159 20.64 -1.78 -11.22
CA VAL A 159 21.27 -2.75 -10.29
C VAL A 159 21.48 -4.10 -10.94
N GLY A 160 20.53 -4.53 -11.81
CA GLY A 160 20.66 -5.79 -12.56
C GLY A 160 21.91 -5.89 -13.46
N GLN A 161 22.46 -4.75 -13.90
CA GLN A 161 23.70 -4.72 -14.69
C GLN A 161 24.93 -5.14 -13.86
N PHE A 162 24.86 -5.11 -12.54
CA PHE A 162 25.95 -5.52 -11.63
C PHE A 162 25.88 -7.01 -11.26
N GLY A 163 24.93 -7.75 -11.84
CA GLY A 163 24.78 -9.18 -11.66
C GLY A 163 23.74 -9.61 -10.62
N GLU A 164 23.52 -10.93 -10.56
CA GLU A 164 22.44 -11.52 -9.75
C GLU A 164 22.63 -11.28 -8.23
N THR A 165 23.85 -11.34 -7.76
CA THR A 165 24.18 -11.08 -6.33
C THR A 165 23.82 -9.66 -5.91
N ALA A 166 24.12 -8.67 -6.77
CA ALA A 166 23.76 -7.28 -6.51
C ALA A 166 22.25 -7.09 -6.50
N LEU A 167 21.55 -7.71 -7.45
CA LEU A 167 20.11 -7.65 -7.57
C LEU A 167 19.41 -8.31 -6.37
N ALA A 168 19.92 -9.46 -5.91
CA ALA A 168 19.39 -10.15 -4.74
C ALA A 168 19.56 -9.30 -3.46
N GLY A 169 20.77 -8.74 -3.23
CA GLY A 169 21.03 -7.88 -2.08
C GLY A 169 20.19 -6.60 -2.07
N TYR A 170 20.03 -5.95 -3.22
CA TYR A 170 19.10 -4.82 -3.40
C TYR A 170 17.66 -5.23 -3.14
N GLY A 171 17.24 -6.42 -3.60
CA GLY A 171 15.91 -6.96 -3.38
C GLY A 171 15.56 -7.16 -1.90
N ILE A 172 16.53 -7.55 -1.06
CA ILE A 172 16.36 -7.61 0.40
C ILE A 172 16.14 -6.20 0.96
N GLY A 173 16.95 -5.24 0.53
CA GLY A 173 16.85 -3.84 0.95
C GLY A 173 15.49 -3.24 0.62
N SER A 174 15.06 -3.37 -0.61
CA SER A 174 13.78 -2.81 -1.07
C SER A 174 12.56 -3.42 -0.38
N ARG A 175 12.60 -4.69 0.03
CA ARG A 175 11.52 -5.31 0.84
C ARG A 175 11.33 -4.61 2.18
N ILE A 176 12.41 -4.22 2.84
CA ILE A 176 12.34 -3.49 4.10
C ILE A 176 11.84 -2.05 3.88
N GLU A 177 12.23 -1.39 2.78
CA GLU A 177 11.68 -0.08 2.42
C GLU A 177 10.17 -0.15 2.21
N PHE A 178 9.67 -1.20 1.58
CA PHE A 178 8.22 -1.40 1.41
C PHE A 178 7.49 -1.59 2.75
N LEU A 179 8.13 -2.13 3.79
CA LEU A 179 7.55 -2.21 5.14
C LEU A 179 7.42 -0.84 5.80
N MET A 180 8.22 0.15 5.41
CA MET A 180 8.10 1.52 5.91
C MET A 180 6.85 2.23 5.40
N ILE A 181 6.38 1.89 4.19
CA ILE A 181 5.20 2.53 3.57
C ILE A 181 3.94 2.38 4.44
N PRO A 182 3.50 1.18 4.86
CA PRO A 182 2.33 1.02 5.72
C PRO A 182 2.47 1.73 7.08
N LEU A 183 3.69 1.75 7.63
CA LEU A 183 3.96 2.41 8.91
C LEU A 183 3.73 3.92 8.81
N ILE A 184 4.33 4.56 7.80
CA ILE A 184 4.21 6.00 7.58
C ILE A 184 2.81 6.35 7.08
N PHE A 185 2.16 5.46 6.30
CA PHE A 185 0.79 5.62 5.82
C PHE A 185 -0.20 5.77 6.99
N GLY A 186 -0.04 5.00 8.07
CA GLY A 186 -0.91 5.13 9.24
C GLY A 186 -0.87 6.53 9.84
N LEU A 187 0.32 7.09 10.04
CA LEU A 187 0.50 8.46 10.52
C LEU A 187 0.03 9.48 9.47
N GLY A 188 0.40 9.28 8.20
CA GLY A 188 0.02 10.14 7.09
C GLY A 188 -1.49 10.25 6.92
N ALA A 189 -2.22 9.15 7.01
CA ALA A 189 -3.68 9.14 6.94
C ALA A 189 -4.32 10.00 8.07
N ALA A 190 -3.78 9.92 9.29
CA ALA A 190 -4.22 10.76 10.39
C ALA A 190 -3.92 12.25 10.10
N MET A 191 -2.76 12.56 9.57
CA MET A 191 -2.37 13.92 9.18
C MET A 191 -3.29 14.49 8.10
N THR A 192 -3.58 13.72 7.03
CA THR A 192 -4.53 14.15 5.98
C THR A 192 -5.87 14.58 6.58
N SER A 193 -6.43 13.76 7.49
CA SER A 193 -7.70 14.07 8.13
C SER A 193 -7.62 15.31 9.03
N LEU A 194 -6.60 15.39 9.89
CA LEU A 194 -6.43 16.51 10.83
C LEU A 194 -6.15 17.82 10.10
N VAL A 195 -5.31 17.82 9.08
CA VAL A 195 -5.04 18.99 8.25
C VAL A 195 -6.31 19.44 7.55
N GLY A 196 -7.03 18.53 6.86
CA GLY A 196 -8.26 18.87 6.14
C GLY A 196 -9.34 19.46 7.04
N ILE A 197 -9.55 18.91 8.24
CA ILE A 197 -10.52 19.46 9.23
C ILE A 197 -10.12 20.88 9.65
N ASN A 198 -8.83 21.13 9.91
CA ASN A 198 -8.39 22.46 10.37
C ASN A 198 -8.39 23.48 9.22
N VAL A 199 -8.05 23.06 7.99
CA VAL A 199 -8.18 23.92 6.80
C VAL A 199 -9.64 24.27 6.56
N GLY A 200 -10.57 23.29 6.61
CA GLY A 200 -12.00 23.52 6.48
C GLY A 200 -12.60 24.41 7.57
N ALA A 201 -11.99 24.44 8.75
CA ALA A 201 -12.36 25.32 9.86
C ALA A 201 -11.67 26.71 9.78
N GLY A 202 -10.87 27.00 8.77
CA GLY A 202 -10.13 28.25 8.63
C GLY A 202 -8.90 28.37 9.57
N GLN A 203 -8.52 27.30 10.26
CA GLN A 203 -7.41 27.27 11.22
C GLN A 203 -6.07 26.90 10.53
N ILE A 204 -5.64 27.70 9.56
CA ILE A 204 -4.50 27.39 8.71
C ILE A 204 -3.20 27.20 9.52
N ALA A 205 -2.91 28.09 10.47
CA ALA A 205 -1.71 27.97 11.30
C ALA A 205 -1.65 26.67 12.12
N ARG A 206 -2.82 26.16 12.55
CA ARG A 206 -2.91 24.88 13.24
C ARG A 206 -2.72 23.71 12.26
N ALA A 207 -3.28 23.79 11.06
CA ALA A 207 -3.08 22.80 10.02
C ALA A 207 -1.60 22.66 9.64
N GLU A 208 -0.91 23.78 9.45
CA GLU A 208 0.54 23.84 9.19
C GLU A 208 1.35 23.21 10.32
N LYS A 209 1.05 23.56 11.57
CA LYS A 209 1.70 22.97 12.74
C LYS A 209 1.52 21.46 12.82
N ILE A 210 0.33 20.94 12.49
CA ILE A 210 0.06 19.49 12.39
C ILE A 210 0.96 18.85 11.33
N GLY A 211 1.10 19.48 10.16
CA GLY A 211 1.97 19.01 9.09
C GLY A 211 3.43 18.87 9.55
N TRP A 212 3.99 19.91 10.16
CA TRP A 212 5.37 19.90 10.63
C TRP A 212 5.62 18.92 11.77
N ILE A 213 4.76 18.88 12.79
CA ILE A 213 4.90 17.95 13.91
C ILE A 213 4.75 16.50 13.43
N GLY A 214 3.75 16.21 12.62
CA GLY A 214 3.55 14.88 12.07
C GLY A 214 4.71 14.45 11.16
N GLY A 215 5.22 15.37 10.33
CA GLY A 215 6.41 15.15 9.51
C GLY A 215 7.64 14.82 10.34
N ALA A 216 7.93 15.63 11.37
CA ALA A 216 9.04 15.38 12.28
C ALA A 216 8.89 14.04 13.02
N THR A 217 7.68 13.70 13.46
CA THR A 217 7.40 12.41 14.11
C THR A 217 7.66 11.23 13.18
N ALA A 218 7.19 11.30 11.92
CA ALA A 218 7.45 10.28 10.92
C ALA A 218 8.94 10.14 10.61
N ALA A 219 9.65 11.28 10.51
CA ALA A 219 11.09 11.30 10.31
C ALA A 219 11.85 10.61 11.46
N LEU A 220 11.48 10.92 12.69
CA LEU A 220 12.11 10.32 13.87
C LEU A 220 11.89 8.80 13.93
N ILE A 221 10.66 8.34 13.71
CA ILE A 221 10.34 6.92 13.71
C ILE A 221 11.10 6.21 12.58
N ALA A 222 11.06 6.73 11.36
CA ALA A 222 11.75 6.14 10.22
C ALA A 222 13.28 6.16 10.39
N SER A 223 13.87 7.25 10.93
CA SER A 223 15.30 7.32 11.24
C SER A 223 15.69 6.28 12.29
N PHE A 224 14.90 6.15 13.36
CA PHE A 224 15.18 5.16 14.39
C PHE A 224 15.21 3.74 13.82
N ILE A 225 14.22 3.39 13.00
CA ILE A 225 14.16 2.07 12.36
C ILE A 225 15.32 1.90 11.37
N GLY A 226 15.58 2.87 10.52
CA GLY A 226 16.65 2.81 9.52
C GLY A 226 18.04 2.69 10.14
N VAL A 227 18.33 3.48 11.17
CA VAL A 227 19.58 3.40 11.91
C VAL A 227 19.71 2.07 12.65
N PHE A 228 18.64 1.63 13.33
CA PHE A 228 18.64 0.34 14.03
C PHE A 228 18.94 -0.82 13.07
N LEU A 229 18.27 -0.89 11.93
CA LEU A 229 18.51 -1.94 10.92
C LEU A 229 19.91 -1.84 10.31
N SER A 230 20.46 -0.65 10.15
CA SER A 230 21.82 -0.44 9.65
C SER A 230 22.89 -0.88 10.63
N LEU A 231 22.64 -0.78 11.94
CA LEU A 231 23.56 -1.17 12.99
C LEU A 231 23.48 -2.66 13.37
N THR A 232 22.41 -3.34 12.97
CA THR A 232 22.13 -4.73 13.35
C THR A 232 21.88 -5.65 12.16
N PRO A 233 22.63 -5.54 11.05
CA PRO A 233 22.37 -6.32 9.83
C PRO A 233 22.49 -7.83 10.04
N GLU A 234 23.33 -8.27 10.95
CA GLU A 234 23.60 -9.68 11.27
C GLU A 234 22.40 -10.42 11.85
N TYR A 235 21.41 -9.71 12.44
CA TYR A 235 20.24 -10.33 13.05
C TYR A 235 19.07 -10.53 12.07
N TRP A 236 18.96 -9.72 11.06
CA TRP A 236 17.77 -9.73 10.21
C TRP A 236 18.05 -10.12 8.74
N ILE A 237 19.24 -9.82 8.19
CA ILE A 237 19.56 -10.18 6.80
C ILE A 237 19.60 -11.71 6.60
N PRO A 238 20.14 -12.55 7.53
CA PRO A 238 20.15 -13.99 7.35
C PRO A 238 18.77 -14.65 7.28
N VAL A 239 17.71 -13.95 7.71
CA VAL A 239 16.33 -14.42 7.54
C VAL A 239 15.91 -14.44 6.06
N PHE A 240 16.58 -13.65 5.21
CA PHE A 240 16.24 -13.49 3.80
C PHE A 240 17.21 -14.19 2.84
N ALA A 241 18.45 -14.39 3.23
CA ALA A 241 19.47 -15.04 2.40
C ALA A 241 20.57 -15.65 3.24
N ASP A 242 21.00 -16.88 2.86
CA ASP A 242 22.12 -17.60 3.46
C ASP A 242 23.44 -17.31 2.72
N ASP A 243 23.40 -16.74 1.51
CA ASP A 243 24.56 -16.42 0.69
C ASP A 243 25.34 -15.23 1.28
N ALA A 244 26.60 -15.44 1.61
CA ALA A 244 27.49 -14.44 2.19
C ALA A 244 27.71 -13.23 1.27
N ALA A 245 27.76 -13.44 -0.06
CA ALA A 245 27.95 -12.35 -1.01
C ALA A 245 26.70 -11.47 -1.10
N VAL A 246 25.51 -12.06 -1.08
CA VAL A 246 24.22 -11.36 -1.05
C VAL A 246 24.07 -10.58 0.27
N THR A 247 24.43 -11.21 1.39
CA THR A 247 24.43 -10.59 2.73
C THR A 247 25.34 -9.36 2.77
N GLN A 248 26.53 -9.45 2.19
CA GLN A 248 27.46 -8.32 2.13
C GLN A 248 26.88 -7.13 1.33
N VAL A 249 26.26 -7.40 0.19
CA VAL A 249 25.60 -6.35 -0.62
C VAL A 249 24.46 -5.72 0.14
N ALA A 250 23.56 -6.51 0.76
CA ALA A 250 22.44 -6.01 1.55
C ALA A 250 22.92 -5.16 2.74
N THR A 251 23.97 -5.61 3.46
CA THR A 251 24.58 -4.85 4.57
C THR A 251 25.11 -3.52 4.08
N ARG A 252 25.84 -3.50 2.97
CA ARG A 252 26.37 -2.27 2.39
C ARG A 252 25.26 -1.33 1.92
N TYR A 253 24.22 -1.86 1.32
CA TYR A 253 23.05 -1.09 0.94
C TYR A 253 22.42 -0.40 2.15
N PHE A 254 22.13 -1.15 3.22
CA PHE A 254 21.51 -0.60 4.42
C PHE A 254 22.40 0.38 5.20
N SER A 255 23.72 0.17 5.22
CA SER A 255 24.62 1.13 5.85
C SER A 255 24.60 2.51 5.19
N ILE A 256 24.22 2.57 3.91
CA ILE A 256 24.08 3.82 3.15
C ILE A 256 22.65 4.37 3.25
N VAL A 257 21.65 3.53 2.95
CA VAL A 257 20.26 3.98 2.77
C VAL A 257 19.50 4.10 4.10
N GLY A 258 19.77 3.21 5.06
CA GLY A 258 19.05 3.17 6.32
C GLY A 258 19.07 4.48 7.11
N PRO A 259 20.21 5.16 7.31
CA PRO A 259 20.26 6.46 7.99
C PRO A 259 19.40 7.54 7.33
N TRP A 260 19.10 7.43 6.03
CA TRP A 260 18.31 8.38 5.27
C TRP A 260 16.81 8.11 5.27
N PHE A 261 16.35 7.02 5.89
CA PHE A 261 14.92 6.70 6.02
C PHE A 261 14.11 7.83 6.67
N GLY A 262 14.73 8.63 7.52
CA GLY A 262 14.09 9.81 8.11
C GLY A 262 13.61 10.81 7.07
N PHE A 263 14.39 11.07 6.03
CA PHE A 263 13.98 11.99 4.95
C PHE A 263 12.84 11.40 4.12
N TYR A 264 12.86 10.09 3.88
CA TYR A 264 11.77 9.39 3.23
C TYR A 264 10.47 9.49 4.05
N GLY A 265 10.56 9.20 5.36
CA GLY A 265 9.41 9.31 6.28
C GLY A 265 8.87 10.72 6.36
N PHE A 266 9.74 11.72 6.44
CA PHE A 266 9.37 13.13 6.44
C PHE A 266 8.64 13.52 5.16
N GLY A 267 9.25 13.25 3.99
CA GLY A 267 8.67 13.61 2.69
C GLY A 267 7.33 12.93 2.43
N LEU A 268 7.23 11.62 2.72
CA LEU A 268 5.99 10.87 2.52
C LEU A 268 4.86 11.36 3.44
N SER A 269 5.17 11.69 4.70
CA SER A 269 4.16 12.19 5.64
C SER A 269 3.68 13.59 5.27
N LEU A 270 4.56 14.48 4.81
CA LEU A 270 4.18 15.80 4.29
C LEU A 270 3.35 15.70 3.01
N TYR A 271 3.65 14.73 2.14
CA TYR A 271 2.83 14.44 0.98
C TYR A 271 1.38 14.08 1.38
N PHE A 272 1.20 13.29 2.45
CA PHE A 272 -0.14 13.01 2.99
C PHE A 272 -0.79 14.25 3.64
N ALA A 273 -0.02 15.06 4.35
CA ALA A 273 -0.54 16.31 4.92
C ALA A 273 -1.05 17.28 3.84
N ALA A 274 -0.35 17.37 2.71
CA ALA A 274 -0.73 18.21 1.59
C ALA A 274 -2.01 17.75 0.85
N GLN A 275 -2.48 16.53 1.10
CA GLN A 275 -3.75 16.01 0.56
C GLN A 275 -4.96 16.38 1.45
N GLY A 276 -4.75 16.85 2.66
CA GLY A 276 -5.80 17.33 3.57
C GLY A 276 -6.09 18.78 3.36
#